data_7b09a4f55121a6e0ece10e807086ee1a
#
_entry.id   7b09a4f55121a6e0ece10e807086ee1a
#
_cell.length_a   1.000
_cell.length_b   1.000
_cell.length_c   1.000
_cell.angle_alpha   90.00
_cell.angle_beta   90.00
_cell.angle_gamma   90.00
#
_symmetry.space_group_name_H-M   'P 1'
#
loop_
_entity.id
_entity.type
_entity.pdbx_description
1 polymer ?
#
loop_
_entity_poly.entity_id
_entity_poly.type
_entity_poly.pdbx_seq_one_letter_code
_entity_poly.pdbx_strand_id
1 'polypeptide(L)'
;MGKKWHINSIKIMQDVLDSDIFINIPTAKSHTTTGVSLGMKGLMGIMWDREYFHAKVDINQAVADLTSAVKINLTVLDASRALVNGGPSGPGKIETPNTIIAGRDPVAVDATGVTLVKWYGQQFQGSQVKHIAAAHAMGLGTMDPNAIQILRAQA
;
A
#
# COMPACT_ATOMS: atom_id res chain seq x y z
N MET A 1 16.53 -13.42 -12.14
CA MET A 1 16.55 -12.02 -12.58
C MET A 1 16.74 -11.13 -11.36
N GLY A 2 17.82 -10.32 -11.29
CA GLY A 2 18.05 -9.42 -10.16
C GLY A 2 16.99 -8.32 -10.06
N LYS A 3 16.56 -8.02 -8.84
CA LYS A 3 15.63 -6.91 -8.57
C LYS A 3 16.26 -5.60 -9.06
N LYS A 4 15.58 -4.89 -9.95
CA LYS A 4 16.07 -3.63 -10.49
C LYS A 4 15.58 -2.50 -9.59
N TRP A 5 16.43 -2.03 -8.69
CA TRP A 5 16.16 -0.89 -7.84
C TRP A 5 16.24 0.41 -8.64
N HIS A 6 15.30 1.33 -8.43
CA HIS A 6 15.31 2.66 -9.03
C HIS A 6 15.79 3.73 -8.05
N ILE A 7 15.96 3.35 -6.78
CA ILE A 7 16.43 4.24 -5.71
C ILE A 7 17.76 3.70 -5.18
N ASN A 8 18.79 4.55 -5.19
CA ASN A 8 20.13 4.18 -4.75
C ASN A 8 20.28 4.07 -3.23
N SER A 9 19.49 4.81 -2.47
CA SER A 9 19.45 4.75 -1.00
C SER A 9 18.13 5.23 -0.44
N ILE A 10 17.68 4.59 0.64
CA ILE A 10 16.50 4.96 1.42
C ILE A 10 16.91 5.04 2.88
N LYS A 11 16.62 6.16 3.54
CA LYS A 11 16.77 6.28 5.00
C LYS A 11 15.48 5.89 5.68
N ILE A 12 15.49 4.80 6.42
CA ILE A 12 14.35 4.23 7.14
C ILE A 12 14.61 4.39 8.65
N MET A 13 13.55 4.53 9.44
CA MET A 13 13.62 4.57 10.90
C MET A 13 14.34 3.32 11.43
N GLN A 14 15.34 3.53 12.29
CA GLN A 14 16.18 2.45 12.82
C GLN A 14 15.34 1.41 13.57
N ASP A 15 14.36 1.85 14.36
CA ASP A 15 13.47 0.96 15.13
C ASP A 15 12.75 -0.08 14.23
N VAL A 16 12.42 0.31 12.99
CA VAL A 16 11.80 -0.62 12.01
C VAL A 16 12.81 -1.65 11.53
N LEU A 17 14.07 -1.25 11.33
CA LEU A 17 15.13 -2.14 10.87
C LEU A 17 15.58 -3.11 11.97
N ASP A 18 15.56 -2.69 13.22
CA ASP A 18 16.00 -3.47 14.37
C ASP A 18 14.89 -4.35 14.98
N SER A 19 13.63 -4.15 14.53
CA SER A 19 12.50 -4.94 15.04
C SER A 19 12.50 -6.37 14.54
N ASP A 20 12.25 -7.33 15.42
CA ASP A 20 12.05 -8.75 15.06
C ASP A 20 10.79 -8.95 14.23
N ILE A 21 9.74 -8.19 14.57
CA ILE A 21 8.42 -8.25 13.92
C ILE A 21 7.95 -6.84 13.61
N PHE A 22 7.64 -6.58 12.34
CA PHE A 22 7.03 -5.34 11.89
C PHE A 22 5.61 -5.60 11.38
N ILE A 23 4.62 -5.02 12.06
CA ILE A 23 3.20 -5.05 11.68
C ILE A 23 2.82 -3.67 11.14
N ASN A 24 2.42 -3.63 9.88
CA ASN A 24 1.96 -2.41 9.21
C ASN A 24 0.44 -2.29 9.36
N ILE A 25 -0.04 -1.21 10.01
CA ILE A 25 -1.47 -0.97 10.25
C ILE A 25 -1.92 0.32 9.53
N PRO A 26 -2.14 0.27 8.21
CA PRO A 26 -2.54 1.42 7.41
C PRO A 26 -4.05 1.64 7.45
N THR A 27 -4.47 2.89 7.17
CA THR A 27 -5.86 3.26 6.92
C THR A 27 -6.13 3.39 5.41
N ALA A 28 -7.28 2.92 4.95
CA ALA A 28 -7.70 3.01 3.56
C ALA A 28 -8.05 4.45 3.18
N LYS A 29 -7.32 5.05 2.23
CA LYS A 29 -7.58 6.41 1.75
C LYS A 29 -7.11 6.63 0.31
N SER A 30 -7.77 7.57 -0.37
CA SER A 30 -7.36 8.10 -1.66
C SER A 30 -6.03 8.86 -1.54
N HIS A 31 -5.34 9.03 -2.66
CA HIS A 31 -4.12 9.83 -2.74
C HIS A 31 -3.98 10.41 -4.15
N THR A 32 -3.82 11.72 -4.26
CA THR A 32 -3.81 12.45 -5.53
C THR A 32 -2.78 11.92 -6.54
N THR A 33 -1.59 11.57 -6.09
CA THR A 33 -0.50 11.14 -7.00
C THR A 33 -0.52 9.64 -7.30
N THR A 34 -0.87 8.80 -6.31
CA THR A 34 -0.79 7.34 -6.43
C THR A 34 -2.15 6.66 -6.60
N GLY A 35 -3.24 7.44 -6.67
CA GLY A 35 -4.62 6.96 -6.69
C GLY A 35 -5.13 6.58 -5.32
N VAL A 36 -4.42 5.69 -4.63
CA VAL A 36 -4.76 5.23 -3.27
C VAL A 36 -3.54 5.23 -2.37
N SER A 37 -3.78 5.32 -1.07
CA SER A 37 -2.81 5.07 -0.01
C SER A 37 -3.39 3.99 0.89
N LEU A 38 -2.83 2.81 0.76
CA LEU A 38 -3.14 1.61 1.53
C LEU A 38 -1.87 1.16 2.27
N GLY A 39 -1.59 -0.15 2.33
CA GLY A 39 -0.45 -0.72 3.04
C GLY A 39 0.90 -0.25 2.54
N MET A 40 1.19 -0.50 1.27
CA MET A 40 2.50 -0.22 0.70
C MET A 40 2.81 1.28 0.66
N LYS A 41 1.85 2.13 0.22
CA LYS A 41 2.06 3.58 0.21
C LYS A 41 2.15 4.15 1.63
N GLY A 42 1.46 3.54 2.61
CA GLY A 42 1.53 3.89 4.03
C GLY A 42 2.94 3.77 4.62
N LEU A 43 3.76 2.85 4.12
CA LEU A 43 5.17 2.67 4.52
C LEU A 43 6.03 3.92 4.33
N MET A 44 5.64 4.86 3.48
CA MET A 44 6.38 6.13 3.39
C MET A 44 6.39 6.93 4.70
N GLY A 45 5.54 6.57 5.67
CA GLY A 45 5.57 7.13 7.02
C GLY A 45 6.84 6.83 7.81
N ILE A 46 7.53 5.72 7.50
CA ILE A 46 8.77 5.31 8.17
C ILE A 46 10.05 5.86 7.52
N MET A 47 9.91 6.63 6.43
CA MET A 47 11.04 7.23 5.73
C MET A 47 11.37 8.61 6.30
N TRP A 48 12.67 8.94 6.32
CA TRP A 48 13.14 10.26 6.77
C TRP A 48 12.86 11.37 5.76
N ASP A 49 13.15 11.14 4.48
CA ASP A 49 13.10 12.17 3.42
C ASP A 49 11.92 11.95 2.46
N ARG A 50 10.70 12.11 2.98
CA ARG A 50 9.47 11.90 2.19
C ARG A 50 9.28 12.92 1.06
N GLU A 51 9.74 14.15 1.24
CA GLU A 51 9.57 15.22 0.25
C GLU A 51 10.36 14.91 -1.02
N TYR A 52 11.60 14.43 -0.89
CA TYR A 52 12.40 13.99 -2.02
C TYR A 52 11.67 12.95 -2.87
N PHE A 53 11.06 11.97 -2.24
CA PHE A 53 10.33 10.91 -2.93
C PHE A 53 9.04 11.38 -3.62
N HIS A 54 8.40 12.43 -3.11
CA HIS A 54 7.25 13.03 -3.79
C HIS A 54 7.62 13.92 -4.97
N ALA A 55 8.80 14.52 -4.95
CA ALA A 55 9.17 15.57 -5.89
C ALA A 55 10.19 15.14 -6.97
N LYS A 56 11.04 14.14 -6.70
CA LYS A 56 12.24 13.87 -7.50
C LYS A 56 12.31 12.48 -8.12
N VAL A 57 11.42 11.56 -7.74
CA VAL A 57 11.42 10.17 -8.26
C VAL A 57 10.01 9.75 -8.68
N ASP A 58 9.90 8.68 -9.45
CA ASP A 58 8.59 8.04 -9.67
C ASP A 58 8.12 7.42 -8.35
N ILE A 59 7.18 8.09 -7.69
CA ILE A 59 6.65 7.69 -6.40
C ILE A 59 6.03 6.29 -6.41
N ASN A 60 5.47 5.83 -7.54
CA ASN A 60 4.89 4.49 -7.62
C ASN A 60 5.97 3.41 -7.58
N GLN A 61 7.06 3.62 -8.32
CA GLN A 61 8.21 2.73 -8.25
C GLN A 61 8.89 2.82 -6.88
N ALA A 62 9.03 4.03 -6.32
CA ALA A 62 9.60 4.25 -5.00
C ALA A 62 8.85 3.51 -3.89
N VAL A 63 7.52 3.44 -3.95
CA VAL A 63 6.69 2.65 -3.01
C VAL A 63 6.98 1.16 -3.13
N ALA A 64 7.12 0.63 -4.35
CA ALA A 64 7.49 -0.77 -4.56
C ALA A 64 8.90 -1.08 -4.05
N ASP A 65 9.88 -0.20 -4.33
CA ASP A 65 11.25 -0.33 -3.83
C ASP A 65 11.30 -0.31 -2.30
N LEU A 66 10.58 0.62 -1.65
CA LEU A 66 10.47 0.69 -0.19
C LEU A 66 9.86 -0.59 0.38
N THR A 67 8.79 -1.10 -0.24
CA THR A 67 8.15 -2.36 0.18
C THR A 67 9.15 -3.53 0.13
N SER A 68 10.07 -3.54 -0.83
CA SER A 68 11.09 -4.57 -0.92
C SER A 68 12.25 -4.40 0.08
N ALA A 69 12.43 -3.19 0.62
CA ALA A 69 13.50 -2.86 1.57
C ALA A 69 13.14 -3.20 3.02
N VAL A 70 11.83 -3.33 3.33
CA VAL A 70 11.34 -3.56 4.69
C VAL A 70 10.77 -4.97 4.81
N LYS A 71 11.14 -5.68 5.88
CA LYS A 71 10.55 -6.98 6.21
C LYS A 71 9.19 -6.77 6.89
N ILE A 72 8.11 -6.82 6.12
CA ILE A 72 6.74 -6.73 6.62
C ILE A 72 6.28 -8.14 7.03
N ASN A 73 6.00 -8.36 8.30
CA ASN A 73 5.51 -9.64 8.79
C ASN A 73 4.00 -9.79 8.62
N LEU A 74 3.27 -8.68 8.79
CA LEU A 74 1.82 -8.63 8.66
C LEU A 74 1.39 -7.22 8.23
N THR A 75 0.43 -7.13 7.32
CA THR A 75 -0.31 -5.90 7.05
C THR A 75 -1.75 -6.07 7.52
N VAL A 76 -2.25 -5.11 8.30
CA VAL A 76 -3.64 -5.05 8.77
C VAL A 76 -4.24 -3.74 8.26
N LEU A 77 -4.89 -3.79 7.10
CA LEU A 77 -5.51 -2.62 6.48
C LEU A 77 -6.84 -2.32 7.18
N ASP A 78 -6.89 -1.18 7.84
CA ASP A 78 -8.15 -0.63 8.38
C ASP A 78 -8.94 0.03 7.24
N ALA A 79 -10.00 -0.63 6.82
CA ALA A 79 -11.02 -0.14 5.93
C ALA A 79 -12.40 -0.11 6.62
N SER A 80 -12.46 0.09 7.94
CA SER A 80 -13.71 0.39 8.63
C SER A 80 -14.35 1.64 8.03
N ARG A 81 -13.51 2.62 7.67
CA ARG A 81 -13.85 3.81 6.89
C ARG A 81 -12.78 4.05 5.83
N ALA A 82 -13.19 4.53 4.65
CA ALA A 82 -12.28 4.86 3.57
C ALA A 82 -12.52 6.29 3.08
N LEU A 83 -11.49 7.13 3.05
CA LEU A 83 -11.53 8.45 2.43
C LEU A 83 -11.40 8.27 0.91
N VAL A 84 -12.49 8.26 0.17
CA VAL A 84 -12.52 7.84 -1.24
C VAL A 84 -12.16 8.92 -2.25
N ASN A 85 -12.09 10.19 -1.81
CA ASN A 85 -11.53 11.32 -2.57
C ASN A 85 -10.98 12.38 -1.62
N GLY A 86 -10.27 13.40 -2.13
CA GLY A 86 -9.68 14.47 -1.31
C GLY A 86 -8.50 14.03 -0.44
N GLY A 87 -8.04 12.77 -0.58
CA GLY A 87 -6.88 12.29 0.16
C GLY A 87 -5.54 12.84 -0.34
N PRO A 88 -4.50 12.75 0.49
CA PRO A 88 -4.42 11.91 1.70
C PRO A 88 -4.96 12.54 2.99
N SER A 89 -5.24 13.85 3.03
CA SER A 89 -5.53 14.57 4.28
C SER A 89 -6.98 15.10 4.39
N GLY A 90 -7.75 15.02 3.30
CA GLY A 90 -9.09 15.60 3.24
C GLY A 90 -9.08 17.13 3.03
N PRO A 91 -10.25 17.79 3.09
CA PRO A 91 -11.54 17.16 3.24
C PRO A 91 -11.97 16.33 2.03
N GLY A 92 -12.85 15.32 2.24
CA GLY A 92 -13.33 14.46 1.18
C GLY A 92 -14.48 13.54 1.60
N LYS A 93 -14.99 12.78 0.64
CA LYS A 93 -16.06 11.81 0.88
C LYS A 93 -15.49 10.59 1.61
N ILE A 94 -16.21 10.13 2.63
CA ILE A 94 -15.91 8.91 3.37
C ILE A 94 -16.96 7.85 2.99
N GLU A 95 -16.53 6.64 2.72
CA GLU A 95 -17.36 5.44 2.65
C GLU A 95 -17.01 4.51 3.81
N THR A 96 -17.97 3.66 4.22
CA THR A 96 -17.85 2.79 5.39
C THR A 96 -18.01 1.32 4.99
N PRO A 97 -17.00 0.72 4.34
CA PRO A 97 -17.07 -0.70 3.98
C PRO A 97 -17.04 -1.63 5.20
N ASN A 98 -16.77 -1.11 6.41
CA ASN A 98 -16.75 -1.86 7.67
C ASN A 98 -15.91 -3.14 7.57
N THR A 99 -14.72 -3.02 6.97
CA THR A 99 -13.89 -4.18 6.66
C THR A 99 -12.47 -3.98 7.18
N ILE A 100 -11.89 -5.03 7.74
CA ILE A 100 -10.47 -5.14 8.04
C ILE A 100 -9.89 -6.22 7.14
N ILE A 101 -8.76 -5.94 6.49
CA ILE A 101 -8.03 -6.93 5.70
C ILE A 101 -6.68 -7.18 6.35
N ALA A 102 -6.39 -8.43 6.70
CA ALA A 102 -5.09 -8.82 7.24
C ALA A 102 -4.41 -9.86 6.33
N GLY A 103 -3.11 -9.68 6.08
CA GLY A 103 -2.35 -10.60 5.25
C GLY A 103 -0.84 -10.39 5.35
N ARG A 104 -0.10 -11.45 5.03
CA ARG A 104 1.38 -11.42 5.00
C ARG A 104 1.93 -10.96 3.66
N ASP A 105 1.13 -11.02 2.60
CA ASP A 105 1.45 -10.51 1.28
C ASP A 105 0.91 -9.06 1.16
N PRO A 106 1.77 -8.03 1.22
CA PRO A 106 1.34 -6.63 1.18
C PRO A 106 0.70 -6.25 -0.17
N VAL A 107 1.09 -6.91 -1.26
CA VAL A 107 0.53 -6.69 -2.59
C VAL A 107 -0.90 -7.24 -2.66
N ALA A 108 -1.13 -8.45 -2.11
CA ALA A 108 -2.45 -9.05 -2.05
C ALA A 108 -3.42 -8.25 -1.16
N VAL A 109 -2.94 -7.76 -0.01
CA VAL A 109 -3.72 -6.89 0.88
C VAL A 109 -4.16 -5.62 0.14
N ASP A 110 -3.23 -4.92 -0.51
CA ASP A 110 -3.54 -3.68 -1.23
C ASP A 110 -4.41 -3.95 -2.47
N ALA A 111 -4.14 -5.02 -3.24
CA ALA A 111 -4.93 -5.40 -4.40
C ALA A 111 -6.39 -5.76 -4.02
N THR A 112 -6.58 -6.39 -2.85
CA THR A 112 -7.92 -6.66 -2.30
C THR A 112 -8.55 -5.37 -1.77
N GLY A 113 -7.80 -4.57 -1.02
CA GLY A 113 -8.28 -3.33 -0.40
C GLY A 113 -8.78 -2.31 -1.42
N VAL A 114 -8.13 -2.24 -2.57
CA VAL A 114 -8.53 -1.29 -3.64
C VAL A 114 -9.91 -1.61 -4.22
N THR A 115 -10.38 -2.85 -4.12
CA THR A 115 -11.69 -3.26 -4.65
C THR A 115 -12.87 -2.98 -3.71
N LEU A 116 -12.62 -2.59 -2.46
CA LEU A 116 -13.66 -2.44 -1.45
C LEU A 116 -14.63 -1.29 -1.70
N VAL A 117 -14.17 -0.22 -2.34
CA VAL A 117 -14.93 1.01 -2.57
C VAL A 117 -14.63 1.59 -3.96
N LYS A 118 -15.43 2.60 -4.37
CA LYS A 118 -15.17 3.38 -5.58
C LYS A 118 -14.28 4.58 -5.25
N TRP A 119 -13.05 4.55 -5.70
CA TRP A 119 -12.10 5.65 -5.55
C TRP A 119 -12.35 6.71 -6.61
N TYR A 120 -12.53 7.97 -6.19
CA TYR A 120 -12.89 9.08 -7.11
C TYR A 120 -14.11 8.76 -7.98
N GLY A 121 -15.06 7.95 -7.48
CA GLY A 121 -16.23 7.51 -8.21
C GLY A 121 -16.02 6.34 -9.18
N GLN A 122 -14.80 5.81 -9.29
CA GLN A 122 -14.42 4.73 -10.20
C GLN A 122 -13.99 3.47 -9.43
N GLN A 123 -14.37 2.31 -9.95
CA GLN A 123 -13.92 1.04 -9.43
C GLN A 123 -12.50 0.74 -9.95
N PHE A 124 -11.55 0.57 -9.03
CA PHE A 124 -10.19 0.17 -9.38
C PHE A 124 -9.95 -1.32 -9.14
N GLN A 125 -9.03 -1.86 -9.92
CA GLN A 125 -8.40 -3.15 -9.71
C GLN A 125 -6.93 -2.94 -9.34
N GLY A 126 -6.29 -3.93 -8.70
CA GLY A 126 -4.88 -3.84 -8.32
C GLY A 126 -3.96 -3.46 -9.48
N SER A 127 -4.20 -3.99 -10.67
CA SER A 127 -3.42 -3.71 -11.90
C SER A 127 -3.52 -2.26 -12.39
N GLN A 128 -4.55 -1.52 -12.00
CA GLN A 128 -4.73 -0.10 -12.37
C GLN A 128 -4.00 0.85 -11.41
N VAL A 129 -3.56 0.35 -10.26
CA VAL A 129 -2.79 1.11 -9.27
C VAL A 129 -1.31 0.85 -9.50
N LYS A 130 -0.59 1.83 -10.03
CA LYS A 130 0.78 1.67 -10.54
C LYS A 130 1.76 1.08 -9.53
N HIS A 131 1.72 1.48 -8.26
CA HIS A 131 2.64 0.92 -7.25
C HIS A 131 2.32 -0.53 -6.89
N ILE A 132 1.03 -0.94 -6.94
CA ILE A 132 0.62 -2.35 -6.74
C ILE A 132 1.15 -3.20 -7.91
N ALA A 133 0.95 -2.72 -9.15
CA ALA A 133 1.44 -3.40 -10.35
C ALA A 133 2.98 -3.49 -10.37
N ALA A 134 3.69 -2.43 -9.95
CA ALA A 134 5.16 -2.42 -9.86
C ALA A 134 5.66 -3.43 -8.81
N ALA A 135 5.06 -3.47 -7.62
CA ALA A 135 5.41 -4.42 -6.57
C ALA A 135 5.16 -5.88 -6.99
N HIS A 136 4.03 -6.13 -7.67
CA HIS A 136 3.75 -7.44 -8.26
C HIS A 136 4.80 -7.85 -9.30
N ALA A 137 5.16 -6.94 -10.22
CA ALA A 137 6.17 -7.19 -11.24
C ALA A 137 7.58 -7.45 -10.64
N MET A 138 7.86 -6.88 -9.46
CA MET A 138 9.09 -7.16 -8.68
C MET A 138 9.03 -8.49 -7.91
N GLY A 139 7.93 -9.22 -7.93
CA GLY A 139 7.75 -10.47 -7.22
C GLY A 139 7.62 -10.33 -5.70
N LEU A 140 7.12 -9.18 -5.23
CA LEU A 140 6.93 -8.90 -3.79
C LEU A 140 5.62 -9.50 -3.24
N GLY A 141 4.74 -9.94 -4.12
CA GLY A 141 3.47 -10.56 -3.81
C GLY A 141 2.57 -10.64 -5.04
N THR A 142 1.31 -11.03 -4.85
CA THR A 142 0.38 -11.20 -5.97
C THR A 142 -0.76 -10.20 -5.96
N MET A 143 -1.10 -9.66 -7.14
CA MET A 143 -2.32 -8.90 -7.36
C MET A 143 -3.38 -9.69 -8.14
N ASP A 144 -3.05 -10.94 -8.54
CA ASP A 144 -3.98 -11.81 -9.26
C ASP A 144 -5.08 -12.31 -8.31
N PRO A 145 -6.35 -11.93 -8.52
CA PRO A 145 -7.44 -12.34 -7.64
C PRO A 145 -7.67 -13.86 -7.60
N ASN A 146 -7.25 -14.59 -8.65
CA ASN A 146 -7.37 -16.04 -8.69
C ASN A 146 -6.29 -16.74 -7.87
N ALA A 147 -5.19 -16.06 -7.56
CA ALA A 147 -4.09 -16.58 -6.73
C ALA A 147 -4.20 -16.13 -5.26
N ILE A 148 -5.13 -15.21 -4.93
CA ILE A 148 -5.35 -14.74 -3.57
C ILE A 148 -6.41 -15.60 -2.88
N GLN A 149 -6.03 -16.32 -1.84
CA GLN A 149 -6.98 -17.02 -0.98
C GLN A 149 -7.53 -16.05 0.09
N ILE A 150 -8.83 -15.77 0.03
CA ILE A 150 -9.51 -14.90 1.00
C ILE A 150 -10.34 -15.76 1.95
N LEU A 151 -10.00 -15.70 3.24
CA LEU A 151 -10.82 -16.24 4.32
C LEU A 151 -11.67 -15.09 4.88
N ARG A 152 -12.97 -15.30 5.05
CA ARG A 152 -13.91 -14.30 5.55
C ARG A 152 -14.46 -14.72 6.91
N ALA A 153 -14.48 -13.80 7.86
CA ALA A 153 -15.18 -13.90 9.12
C ALA A 153 -16.09 -12.68 9.30
N GLN A 154 -17.25 -12.88 9.90
CA GLN A 154 -18.13 -11.80 10.34
C GLN A 154 -18.02 -11.70 11.85
N ALA A 155 -17.90 -10.45 12.34
CA ALA A 155 -17.96 -10.11 13.75
C ALA A 155 -19.41 -9.76 14.14
#